data_5abd1c7b644336d6ed6158fddfc05cae
#
_entry.id   5abd1c7b644336d6ed6158fddfc05cae
#
_cell.length_a   1.000
_cell.length_b   1.000
_cell.length_c   1.000
_cell.angle_alpha   90.00
_cell.angle_beta   90.00
_cell.angle_gamma   90.00
#
_symmetry.space_group_name_H-M   'P 1'
#
loop_
_entity.id
_entity.type
_entity.pdbx_description
1 polymer ?
#
loop_
_entity_poly.entity_id
_entity_poly.type
_entity_poly.pdbx_seq_one_letter_code
_entity_poly.pdbx_strand_id
1 'polypeptide(L)'
;VNGEDNRDGTTNNRSWNHGVEGPTDDEGIRTARRRSMRNLLGTLLLSAGVPMLRSGDEIGRSTDGNNNPYSQDNELSWLPWGRIEPWQEDLLATTRHLTMLRRALPALRRRRFFTGEPTPTGAPDVSWLRLDGEPMDDASWDDRATRSLQMLVDGEPDGSGSTLIAADTVGR
;
A
#
# COMPACT_ATOMS: atom_id res chain seq x y z
N VAL A 1 -3.08 -19.92 18.33
CA VAL A 1 -4.26 -20.75 18.06
C VAL A 1 -5.14 -20.73 19.31
N ASN A 2 -6.36 -20.27 19.17
CA ASN A 2 -7.31 -19.99 20.27
C ASN A 2 -8.12 -21.23 20.73
N GLY A 3 -7.74 -22.44 20.33
CA GLY A 3 -8.37 -23.67 20.72
C GLY A 3 -9.62 -24.07 19.93
N GLU A 4 -9.95 -23.34 18.88
CA GLU A 4 -11.17 -23.59 18.07
C GLU A 4 -10.87 -24.32 16.75
N ASP A 5 -9.78 -25.04 16.68
CA ASP A 5 -9.29 -25.80 15.49
C ASP A 5 -9.26 -24.95 14.20
N ASN A 6 -9.00 -23.65 14.33
CA ASN A 6 -8.98 -22.66 13.23
C ASN A 6 -10.34 -22.52 12.49
N ARG A 7 -11.46 -22.79 13.14
CA ARG A 7 -12.78 -22.74 12.50
C ARG A 7 -13.44 -21.37 12.54
N ASP A 8 -13.02 -20.49 13.43
CA ASP A 8 -13.61 -19.16 13.65
C ASP A 8 -12.92 -18.04 12.89
N GLY A 9 -11.80 -18.32 12.21
CA GLY A 9 -11.11 -17.40 11.34
C GLY A 9 -11.77 -17.26 9.97
N THR A 10 -11.32 -16.28 9.18
CA THR A 10 -11.75 -16.16 7.79
C THR A 10 -11.17 -17.29 6.94
N THR A 11 -12.02 -17.90 6.09
CA THR A 11 -11.58 -18.91 5.11
C THR A 11 -11.19 -18.31 3.76
N ASN A 12 -11.48 -17.03 3.52
CA ASN A 12 -11.17 -16.32 2.30
C ASN A 12 -9.93 -15.43 2.49
N ASN A 13 -8.78 -16.05 2.72
CA ASN A 13 -7.50 -15.35 2.85
C ASN A 13 -6.91 -15.10 1.48
N ARG A 14 -6.57 -13.84 1.21
CA ARG A 14 -5.87 -13.39 -0.01
C ARG A 14 -4.46 -12.89 0.30
N SER A 15 -3.96 -13.21 1.50
CA SER A 15 -2.59 -12.92 1.89
C SER A 15 -1.61 -13.83 1.15
N TRP A 16 -0.38 -13.36 0.97
CA TRP A 16 0.70 -14.13 0.38
C TRP A 16 1.92 -14.11 1.29
N ASN A 17 2.41 -15.30 1.63
CA ASN A 17 3.53 -15.49 2.55
C ASN A 17 4.92 -15.42 1.87
N HIS A 18 4.97 -15.16 0.54
CA HIS A 18 6.20 -15.15 -0.26
C HIS A 18 6.96 -16.49 -0.29
N GLY A 19 6.23 -17.61 -0.11
CA GLY A 19 6.76 -18.97 -0.26
C GLY A 19 7.05 -19.71 1.03
N VAL A 20 7.07 -19.02 2.18
CA VAL A 20 7.30 -19.62 3.50
C VAL A 20 6.33 -19.08 4.52
N GLU A 21 5.69 -19.95 5.29
CA GLU A 21 4.82 -19.55 6.39
C GLU A 21 5.64 -19.11 7.61
N GLY A 22 5.17 -18.04 8.28
CA GLY A 22 5.81 -17.54 9.50
C GLY A 22 7.17 -16.85 9.30
N PRO A 23 7.95 -16.68 10.37
CA PRO A 23 9.28 -16.10 10.32
C PRO A 23 10.25 -16.95 9.47
N THR A 24 11.22 -16.29 8.84
CA THR A 24 12.24 -16.97 8.02
C THR A 24 13.56 -16.20 8.05
N ASP A 25 14.67 -16.92 7.93
CA ASP A 25 16.01 -16.33 7.78
C ASP A 25 16.42 -16.15 6.33
N ASP A 26 15.59 -16.55 5.36
CA ASP A 26 15.81 -16.29 3.95
C ASP A 26 15.69 -14.78 3.66
N GLU A 27 16.84 -14.16 3.38
CA GLU A 27 16.90 -12.70 3.13
C GLU A 27 16.18 -12.29 1.84
N GLY A 28 16.10 -13.17 0.84
CA GLY A 28 15.33 -12.93 -0.37
C GLY A 28 13.84 -12.79 -0.08
N ILE A 29 13.29 -13.70 0.72
CA ILE A 29 11.89 -13.66 1.16
C ILE A 29 11.64 -12.45 2.06
N ARG A 30 12.53 -12.16 3.02
CA ARG A 30 12.41 -11.00 3.91
C ARG A 30 12.38 -9.70 3.12
N THR A 31 13.28 -9.55 2.15
CA THR A 31 13.33 -8.38 1.26
C THR A 31 12.05 -8.24 0.42
N ALA A 32 11.55 -9.34 -0.13
CA ALA A 32 10.30 -9.35 -0.90
C ALA A 32 9.09 -8.94 -0.04
N ARG A 33 9.00 -9.46 1.19
CA ARG A 33 7.95 -9.07 2.16
C ARG A 33 8.00 -7.58 2.49
N ARG A 34 9.20 -7.04 2.81
CA ARG A 34 9.39 -5.61 3.10
C ARG A 34 8.99 -4.72 1.92
N ARG A 35 9.34 -5.13 0.70
CA ARG A 35 8.93 -4.42 -0.51
C ARG A 35 7.42 -4.43 -0.69
N SER A 36 6.76 -5.58 -0.51
CA SER A 36 5.30 -5.69 -0.63
C SER A 36 4.58 -4.84 0.41
N MET A 37 5.05 -4.80 1.66
CA MET A 37 4.47 -3.93 2.69
C MET A 37 4.57 -2.45 2.31
N ARG A 38 5.73 -2.00 1.82
CA ARG A 38 5.89 -0.61 1.33
C ARG A 38 4.98 -0.29 0.15
N ASN A 39 4.87 -1.20 -0.81
CA ASN A 39 3.99 -1.02 -1.98
C ASN A 39 2.52 -0.92 -1.55
N LEU A 40 2.06 -1.77 -0.64
CA LEU A 40 0.69 -1.72 -0.13
C LEU A 40 0.41 -0.42 0.62
N LEU A 41 1.32 0.02 1.48
CA LEU A 41 1.21 1.31 2.18
C LEU A 41 1.25 2.49 1.20
N GLY A 42 2.12 2.42 0.19
CA GLY A 42 2.21 3.41 -0.88
C GLY A 42 0.89 3.51 -1.64
N THR A 43 0.39 2.39 -2.12
CA THR A 43 -0.89 2.33 -2.84
C THR A 43 -2.03 2.87 -1.98
N LEU A 44 -2.13 2.46 -0.71
CA LEU A 44 -3.16 2.93 0.21
C LEU A 44 -3.10 4.44 0.43
N LEU A 45 -1.91 4.96 0.75
CA LEU A 45 -1.77 6.36 1.16
C LEU A 45 -1.74 7.35 -0.02
N LEU A 46 -1.42 6.88 -1.23
CA LEU A 46 -1.45 7.68 -2.45
C LEU A 46 -2.76 7.55 -3.24
N SER A 47 -3.64 6.63 -2.85
CA SER A 47 -4.95 6.47 -3.50
C SER A 47 -5.92 7.60 -3.17
N ALA A 48 -6.89 7.84 -4.05
CA ALA A 48 -8.02 8.73 -3.78
C ALA A 48 -8.92 8.13 -2.68
N GLY A 49 -9.58 8.99 -1.91
CA GLY A 49 -10.47 8.59 -0.82
C GLY A 49 -9.85 8.75 0.56
N VAL A 50 -10.45 8.12 1.57
CA VAL A 50 -9.98 8.16 2.96
C VAL A 50 -9.19 6.88 3.25
N PRO A 51 -7.87 6.96 3.44
CA PRO A 51 -7.08 5.79 3.78
C PRO A 51 -7.41 5.31 5.19
N MET A 52 -7.61 4.02 5.35
CA MET A 52 -7.79 3.37 6.65
C MET A 52 -6.60 2.45 6.90
N LEU A 53 -5.83 2.76 7.92
CA LEU A 53 -4.67 2.00 8.36
C LEU A 53 -4.99 1.32 9.69
N ARG A 54 -4.78 0.01 9.77
CA ARG A 54 -4.89 -0.69 11.04
C ARG A 54 -3.64 -0.40 11.89
N SER A 55 -3.84 -0.19 13.18
CA SER A 55 -2.76 0.00 14.15
C SER A 55 -1.76 -1.15 14.10
N GLY A 56 -0.49 -0.83 13.85
CA GLY A 56 0.60 -1.79 13.69
C GLY A 56 0.99 -2.09 12.24
N ASP A 57 0.17 -1.76 11.23
CA ASP A 57 0.56 -1.94 9.82
C ASP A 57 1.79 -1.08 9.48
N GLU A 58 1.91 0.10 10.10
CA GLU A 58 3.03 1.03 9.96
C GLU A 58 4.36 0.48 10.45
N ILE A 59 4.34 -0.58 11.23
CA ILE A 59 5.54 -1.32 11.70
C ILE A 59 5.54 -2.78 11.24
N GLY A 60 4.67 -3.14 10.30
CA GLY A 60 4.59 -4.51 9.77
C GLY A 60 4.26 -5.55 10.84
N ARG A 61 3.30 -5.24 11.72
CA ARG A 61 2.84 -6.13 12.78
C ARG A 61 2.47 -7.50 12.23
N SER A 62 2.86 -8.56 12.93
CA SER A 62 2.44 -9.94 12.69
C SER A 62 1.56 -10.45 13.84
N THR A 63 0.69 -11.38 13.55
CA THR A 63 -0.03 -12.21 14.52
C THR A 63 0.39 -13.68 14.39
N ASP A 64 1.60 -13.93 13.86
CA ASP A 64 2.27 -15.24 13.76
C ASP A 64 1.37 -16.34 13.15
N GLY A 65 0.64 -15.97 12.09
CA GLY A 65 -0.25 -16.88 11.38
C GLY A 65 -1.64 -17.04 12.00
N ASN A 66 -1.93 -16.38 13.12
CA ASN A 66 -3.28 -16.37 13.67
C ASN A 66 -4.15 -15.36 12.90
N ASN A 67 -5.13 -15.84 12.17
CA ASN A 67 -6.05 -15.02 11.38
C ASN A 67 -7.28 -14.53 12.17
N ASN A 68 -7.39 -14.89 13.44
CA ASN A 68 -8.44 -14.41 14.35
C ASN A 68 -7.89 -14.09 15.75
N PRO A 69 -7.28 -12.92 15.97
CA PRO A 69 -6.78 -12.49 17.28
C PRO A 69 -7.90 -11.96 18.20
N TYR A 70 -9.18 -12.23 17.89
CA TYR A 70 -10.30 -11.77 18.69
C TYR A 70 -10.21 -12.27 20.14
N SER A 71 -10.51 -11.38 21.08
CA SER A 71 -10.46 -11.64 22.53
C SER A 71 -9.12 -12.12 23.08
N GLN A 72 -8.01 -11.88 22.35
CA GLN A 72 -6.68 -12.22 22.80
C GLN A 72 -5.95 -10.99 23.33
N ASP A 73 -5.90 -10.85 24.65
CA ASP A 73 -5.16 -9.81 25.34
C ASP A 73 -3.79 -10.34 25.81
N ASN A 74 -2.90 -10.55 24.84
CA ASN A 74 -1.55 -11.07 25.03
C ASN A 74 -0.58 -10.55 23.97
N GLU A 75 0.67 -10.98 24.02
CA GLU A 75 1.75 -10.55 23.13
C GLU A 75 1.44 -10.74 21.64
N LEU A 76 0.58 -11.69 21.28
CA LEU A 76 0.13 -11.90 19.91
C LEU A 76 -0.63 -10.68 19.34
N SER A 77 -1.38 -9.99 20.20
CA SER A 77 -2.19 -8.82 19.83
C SER A 77 -1.55 -7.49 20.16
N TRP A 78 -0.62 -7.47 21.10
CA TRP A 78 0.02 -6.23 21.54
C TRP A 78 0.98 -5.68 20.48
N LEU A 79 1.15 -4.36 20.47
CA LEU A 79 2.09 -3.69 19.59
C LEU A 79 3.45 -3.52 20.30
N PRO A 80 4.53 -4.07 19.75
CA PRO A 80 5.84 -4.10 20.41
C PRO A 80 6.62 -2.78 20.25
N TRP A 81 6.03 -1.62 20.54
CA TRP A 81 6.67 -0.30 20.35
C TRP A 81 8.04 -0.15 21.00
N GLY A 82 8.28 -0.87 22.09
CA GLY A 82 9.58 -0.83 22.80
C GLY A 82 10.65 -1.76 22.19
N ARG A 83 10.32 -2.55 21.15
CA ARG A 83 11.20 -3.58 20.58
C ARG A 83 11.08 -3.64 19.05
N ILE A 84 10.89 -2.50 18.39
CA ILE A 84 10.85 -2.48 16.93
C ILE A 84 12.25 -2.67 16.34
N GLU A 85 12.33 -3.49 15.29
CA GLU A 85 13.56 -3.76 14.57
C GLU A 85 13.90 -2.65 13.55
N PRO A 86 15.15 -2.52 13.09
CA PRO A 86 15.53 -1.48 12.11
C PRO A 86 14.68 -1.46 10.83
N TRP A 87 14.25 -2.62 10.32
CA TRP A 87 13.38 -2.69 9.15
C TRP A 87 11.96 -2.16 9.45
N GLN A 88 11.50 -2.30 10.68
CA GLN A 88 10.21 -1.76 11.16
C GLN A 88 10.28 -0.24 11.33
N GLU A 89 11.40 0.27 11.84
CA GLU A 89 11.67 1.71 11.90
C GLU A 89 11.65 2.35 10.51
N ASP A 90 12.25 1.67 9.51
CA ASP A 90 12.27 2.11 8.13
C ASP A 90 10.86 2.08 7.49
N LEU A 91 10.03 1.07 7.79
CA LEU A 91 8.65 1.02 7.35
C LEU A 91 7.82 2.14 8.00
N LEU A 92 8.02 2.40 9.28
CA LEU A 92 7.41 3.51 10.01
C LEU A 92 7.81 4.86 9.41
N ALA A 93 9.09 5.05 9.09
CA ALA A 93 9.59 6.26 8.43
C ALA A 93 8.95 6.44 7.05
N THR A 94 8.81 5.36 6.29
CA THR A 94 8.09 5.34 5.00
C THR A 94 6.63 5.78 5.18
N THR A 95 5.94 5.23 6.15
CA THR A 95 4.53 5.57 6.44
C THR A 95 4.37 7.04 6.84
N ARG A 96 5.28 7.55 7.68
CA ARG A 96 5.33 8.98 8.05
C ARG A 96 5.53 9.87 6.83
N HIS A 97 6.46 9.52 5.96
CA HIS A 97 6.74 10.27 4.74
C HIS A 97 5.53 10.30 3.81
N LEU A 98 4.90 9.16 3.54
CA LEU A 98 3.70 9.08 2.71
C LEU A 98 2.53 9.87 3.30
N THR A 99 2.36 9.84 4.62
CA THR A 99 1.34 10.64 5.31
C THR A 99 1.63 12.14 5.18
N MET A 100 2.90 12.53 5.27
CA MET A 100 3.32 13.91 5.05
C MET A 100 3.06 14.36 3.60
N LEU A 101 3.41 13.54 2.61
CA LEU A 101 3.11 13.81 1.20
C LEU A 101 1.61 13.98 0.99
N ARG A 102 0.79 13.07 1.51
CA ARG A 102 -0.66 13.17 1.40
C ARG A 102 -1.21 14.46 2.02
N ARG A 103 -0.61 14.94 3.12
CA ARG A 103 -0.98 16.22 3.73
C ARG A 103 -0.55 17.43 2.89
N ALA A 104 0.62 17.34 2.29
CA ALA A 104 1.18 18.43 1.49
C ALA A 104 0.53 18.55 0.11
N LEU A 105 -0.01 17.46 -0.45
CA LEU A 105 -0.56 17.41 -1.80
C LEU A 105 -2.09 17.37 -1.78
N PRO A 106 -2.78 18.50 -2.06
CA PRO A 106 -4.24 18.57 -2.12
C PRO A 106 -4.84 17.59 -3.11
N ALA A 107 -4.16 17.29 -4.23
CA ALA A 107 -4.57 16.33 -5.24
C ALA A 107 -4.93 14.95 -4.67
N LEU A 108 -4.25 14.50 -3.61
CA LEU A 108 -4.51 13.22 -2.94
C LEU A 108 -5.68 13.27 -1.94
N ARG A 109 -6.21 14.45 -1.66
CA ARG A 109 -7.28 14.68 -0.66
C ARG A 109 -8.55 15.28 -1.28
N ARG A 110 -8.77 15.01 -2.56
CA ARG A 110 -9.94 15.47 -3.28
C ARG A 110 -11.23 14.95 -2.64
N ARG A 111 -12.30 15.75 -2.73
CA ARG A 111 -13.64 15.36 -2.30
C ARG A 111 -14.40 14.57 -3.37
N ARG A 112 -13.89 14.56 -4.60
CA ARG A 112 -14.48 13.86 -5.75
C ARG A 112 -13.50 12.83 -6.26
N PHE A 113 -14.00 11.74 -6.78
CA PHE A 113 -13.18 10.76 -7.49
C PHE A 113 -12.60 11.36 -8.77
N PHE A 114 -11.51 10.79 -9.23
CA PHE A 114 -10.96 11.08 -10.54
C PHE A 114 -11.93 10.60 -11.62
N THR A 115 -12.02 11.35 -12.71
CA THR A 115 -12.92 11.06 -13.83
C THR A 115 -12.16 10.72 -15.10
N GLY A 116 -10.87 11.07 -15.18
CA GLY A 116 -10.09 11.00 -16.41
C GLY A 116 -10.40 12.13 -17.40
N GLU A 117 -11.31 13.05 -17.04
CA GLU A 117 -11.70 14.18 -17.88
C GLU A 117 -10.70 15.34 -17.80
N PRO A 118 -10.58 16.14 -18.86
CA PRO A 118 -9.71 17.31 -18.86
C PRO A 118 -10.09 18.31 -17.76
N THR A 119 -9.07 18.79 -17.06
CA THR A 119 -9.16 19.90 -16.11
C THR A 119 -9.07 21.25 -16.84
N PRO A 120 -9.23 22.39 -16.15
CA PRO A 120 -8.99 23.71 -16.74
C PRO A 120 -7.58 23.91 -17.34
N THR A 121 -6.60 23.09 -16.94
CA THR A 121 -5.26 23.08 -17.54
C THR A 121 -5.22 22.39 -18.91
N GLY A 122 -6.28 21.67 -19.27
CA GLY A 122 -6.38 20.88 -20.50
C GLY A 122 -5.86 19.45 -20.36
N ALA A 123 -5.21 19.11 -19.23
CA ALA A 123 -4.78 17.74 -18.94
C ALA A 123 -5.86 16.94 -18.21
N PRO A 124 -5.96 15.62 -18.39
CA PRO A 124 -6.84 14.77 -17.56
C PRO A 124 -6.51 14.89 -16.07
N ASP A 125 -7.52 14.82 -15.22
CA ASP A 125 -7.32 14.89 -13.77
C ASP A 125 -6.56 13.68 -13.21
N VAL A 126 -6.55 12.55 -13.93
CA VAL A 126 -5.66 11.41 -13.72
C VAL A 126 -5.27 10.79 -15.06
N SER A 127 -4.02 10.41 -15.20
CA SER A 127 -3.50 9.65 -16.33
C SER A 127 -2.74 8.43 -15.83
N TRP A 128 -2.95 7.31 -16.47
CA TRP A 128 -2.22 6.08 -16.22
C TRP A 128 -1.20 5.87 -17.33
N LEU A 129 0.05 5.71 -16.95
CA LEU A 129 1.15 5.67 -17.90
C LEU A 129 1.96 4.37 -17.71
N ARG A 130 2.52 3.89 -18.80
CA ARG A 130 3.54 2.85 -18.82
C ARG A 130 4.86 3.41 -18.28
N LEU A 131 5.82 2.53 -18.02
CA LEU A 131 7.16 2.94 -17.54
C LEU A 131 7.93 3.81 -18.55
N ASP A 132 7.61 3.72 -19.85
CA ASP A 132 8.17 4.56 -20.89
C ASP A 132 7.52 5.95 -20.97
N GLY A 133 6.51 6.21 -20.15
CA GLY A 133 5.79 7.49 -20.10
C GLY A 133 4.61 7.58 -21.07
N GLU A 134 4.37 6.57 -21.88
CA GLU A 134 3.21 6.53 -22.77
C GLU A 134 1.93 6.13 -22.02
N PRO A 135 0.75 6.59 -22.46
CA PRO A 135 -0.51 6.20 -21.84
C PRO A 135 -0.72 4.68 -21.85
N MET A 136 -1.35 4.19 -20.79
CA MET A 136 -1.85 2.83 -20.75
C MET A 136 -3.01 2.68 -21.75
N ASP A 137 -2.91 1.68 -22.61
CA ASP A 137 -3.96 1.25 -23.52
C ASP A 137 -4.53 -0.12 -23.10
N ASP A 138 -5.58 -0.57 -23.76
CA ASP A 138 -6.25 -1.84 -23.43
C ASP A 138 -5.27 -3.02 -23.45
N ALA A 139 -4.35 -3.05 -24.43
CA ALA A 139 -3.34 -4.10 -24.53
C ALA A 139 -2.38 -4.08 -23.35
N SER A 140 -1.98 -2.89 -22.87
CA SER A 140 -1.12 -2.72 -21.71
C SER A 140 -1.82 -3.14 -20.41
N TRP A 141 -3.13 -2.86 -20.28
CA TRP A 141 -3.92 -3.29 -19.13
C TRP A 141 -4.11 -4.81 -19.11
N ASP A 142 -4.26 -5.44 -20.25
CA ASP A 142 -4.47 -6.90 -20.39
C ASP A 142 -3.15 -7.68 -20.33
N ASP A 143 -2.01 -7.02 -20.46
CA ASP A 143 -0.71 -7.69 -20.43
C ASP A 143 -0.38 -8.20 -19.02
N ARG A 144 -0.44 -9.52 -18.86
CA ARG A 144 -0.10 -10.20 -17.62
C ARG A 144 1.38 -10.07 -17.21
N ALA A 145 2.25 -9.60 -18.10
CA ALA A 145 3.65 -9.33 -17.81
C ALA A 145 3.87 -7.94 -17.20
N THR A 146 2.93 -7.03 -17.31
CA THR A 146 2.97 -5.71 -16.67
C THR A 146 3.10 -5.85 -15.16
N ARG A 147 4.14 -5.23 -14.59
CA ARG A 147 4.47 -5.28 -13.14
C ARG A 147 4.51 -3.91 -12.50
N SER A 148 4.47 -2.88 -13.30
CA SER A 148 4.60 -1.49 -12.84
C SER A 148 3.79 -0.58 -13.73
N LEU A 149 3.24 0.46 -13.13
CA LEU A 149 2.55 1.53 -13.82
C LEU A 149 2.85 2.85 -13.12
N GLN A 150 2.60 3.95 -13.81
CA GLN A 150 2.70 5.29 -13.24
C GLN A 150 1.32 5.93 -13.20
N MET A 151 1.02 6.62 -12.13
CA MET A 151 -0.17 7.45 -11.98
C MET A 151 0.25 8.91 -11.96
N LEU A 152 -0.15 9.67 -12.98
CA LEU A 152 0.00 11.11 -13.02
C LEU A 152 -1.30 11.75 -12.59
N VAL A 153 -1.27 12.56 -11.55
CA VAL A 153 -2.43 13.29 -11.04
C VAL A 153 -2.20 14.77 -11.26
N ASP A 154 -3.13 15.41 -11.98
CA ASP A 154 -3.16 16.87 -12.06
C ASP A 154 -3.69 17.44 -10.74
N GLY A 155 -2.88 18.28 -10.11
CA GLY A 155 -3.15 18.87 -8.80
C GLY A 155 -4.27 19.88 -8.73
N GLU A 156 -4.88 20.17 -9.87
CA GLU A 156 -5.76 21.28 -9.97
C GLU A 156 -7.26 20.97 -9.98
N PRO A 157 -8.06 21.65 -9.19
CA PRO A 157 -9.08 22.53 -9.78
C PRO A 157 -8.97 24.01 -9.39
N ASP A 158 -8.05 24.39 -8.53
CA ASP A 158 -7.98 25.76 -7.96
C ASP A 158 -6.68 26.54 -8.21
N GLY A 159 -5.83 26.09 -9.16
CA GLY A 159 -4.57 26.77 -9.49
C GLY A 159 -3.41 26.50 -8.52
N SER A 160 -3.53 25.58 -7.59
CA SER A 160 -2.47 25.29 -6.60
C SER A 160 -1.28 24.48 -7.16
N GLY A 161 -1.37 24.02 -8.39
CA GLY A 161 -0.22 23.56 -9.20
C GLY A 161 0.56 22.36 -8.67
N SER A 162 -0.02 21.46 -7.89
CA SER A 162 0.68 20.28 -7.42
C SER A 162 0.41 19.05 -8.29
N THR A 163 1.37 18.66 -9.07
CA THR A 163 1.36 17.40 -9.83
C THR A 163 2.06 16.31 -9.06
N LEU A 164 1.42 15.15 -8.93
CA LEU A 164 2.02 13.95 -8.34
C LEU A 164 2.21 12.89 -9.42
N ILE A 165 3.41 12.35 -9.51
CA ILE A 165 3.69 11.13 -10.25
C ILE A 165 3.97 10.04 -9.23
N ALA A 166 3.15 9.00 -9.21
CA ALA A 166 3.38 7.82 -8.40
C ALA A 166 3.64 6.63 -9.32
N ALA A 167 4.70 5.88 -9.04
CA ALA A 167 4.97 4.60 -9.68
C ALA A 167 4.78 3.48 -8.68
N ASP A 168 3.98 2.48 -9.02
CA ASP A 168 3.85 1.26 -8.24
C ASP A 168 4.55 0.11 -8.98
N THR A 169 5.29 -0.69 -8.23
CA THR A 169 5.95 -1.89 -8.73
C THR A 169 5.37 -3.09 -8.01
N VAL A 170 4.47 -3.79 -8.68
CA VAL A 170 3.96 -5.06 -8.18
C VAL A 170 5.01 -6.13 -8.46
N GLY A 171 5.86 -6.41 -7.45
CA GLY A 171 6.81 -7.50 -7.54
C GLY A 171 6.14 -8.85 -7.27
N ARG A 172 6.40 -9.84 -8.13
CA ARG A 172 6.25 -11.26 -7.80
C ARG A 172 7.53 -11.76 -7.20
#